data_83d994188a06de844a850c8958850d46
#
_entry.id   83d994188a06de844a850c8958850d46
#
_cell.length_a   1.000
_cell.length_b   1.000
_cell.length_c   1.000
_cell.angle_alpha   90.00
_cell.angle_beta   90.00
_cell.angle_gamma   90.00
#
_symmetry.space_group_name_H-M   'P 1'
#
loop_
_entity.id
_entity.type
_entity.pdbx_description
1 polymer ?
#
loop_
_entity_poly.entity_id
_entity_poly.type
_entity_poly.pdbx_seq_one_letter_code
_entity_poly.pdbx_strand_id
1 'polypeptide(L)'
;MLTQAGSSSEKSPQFTRRGGPLPRTPFSPARQPIARPSPNLLTVRPLNDSYDIAIIGAGAAGLMAAIAAGRTARAAGAASASTSIILLDGATTLGAKILVAGGGRCNVTHYAVDETAYAGSSRNAIKKVLRSYTVEQTVAFFEALGVQLKREETGKLFPTTDKARTVLYALLDAAKAAGVHLFNPWRVDTISRDDSGIFTITRATALDASPAAGPTTASSLRARAVILAPGGLSLPKSGSDGHGHTIARSLGHSVTDRVFPSLVPLTIDRDFFTCALMGLAVPATLTVVSGTGKHLVSFTNSTLLTHFGLSGPGPLDISRYYTDAKRSDPAARLLMNFLPAFTTETLDAHLQKYTQPINRFLNQRPQALPDRLARALAEHAGVNPAQRPDQLPRELRRALVTTITALPMPITGDRGYTYAEVTAGGVPLSELHLATMQSRLCPMLFLAGELLDVDGRIGGYNFQWAWASGYLAGQAAAHAIAPPAPALPPAPAPA
;
A
#
# COMPACT_ATOMS: atom_id res chain seq x y z
N MET A 1 -6.09 57.32 -41.26
CA MET A 1 -6.49 56.21 -42.12
C MET A 1 -6.75 55.05 -41.21
N LEU A 2 -7.95 54.85 -40.68
CA LEU A 2 -9.06 54.04 -41.21
C LEU A 2 -8.59 52.67 -41.66
N THR A 3 -8.92 51.60 -40.95
CA THR A 3 -10.18 50.84 -41.17
C THR A 3 -10.48 49.87 -40.03
N GLN A 4 -11.77 49.87 -39.68
CA GLN A 4 -12.50 48.87 -38.85
C GLN A 4 -12.62 47.54 -39.60
N ALA A 5 -12.83 46.47 -38.82
CA ALA A 5 -13.75 45.35 -39.05
C ALA A 5 -13.42 44.26 -38.01
N GLY A 6 -14.29 43.54 -37.32
CA GLY A 6 -15.70 43.35 -37.36
C GLY A 6 -15.97 42.22 -36.41
N SER A 7 -16.91 42.35 -35.52
CA SER A 7 -17.41 41.34 -34.57
C SER A 7 -18.20 40.27 -35.31
N SER A 8 -17.92 38.99 -35.07
CA SER A 8 -18.85 37.92 -35.39
C SER A 8 -19.19 37.12 -34.14
N SER A 9 -20.45 37.32 -33.71
CA SER A 9 -21.13 36.55 -32.68
C SER A 9 -21.57 35.18 -33.27
N GLU A 10 -21.06 34.09 -32.74
CA GLU A 10 -21.64 32.76 -33.03
C GLU A 10 -22.69 32.41 -31.96
N LYS A 11 -23.87 32.17 -32.48
CA LYS A 11 -25.09 31.78 -31.76
C LYS A 11 -25.05 30.28 -31.41
N SER A 12 -25.30 29.96 -30.15
CA SER A 12 -25.60 28.61 -29.68
C SER A 12 -26.95 28.12 -30.20
N PRO A 13 -27.10 26.87 -30.64
CA PRO A 13 -28.37 26.32 -31.01
C PRO A 13 -29.19 25.91 -29.77
N GLN A 14 -30.41 26.46 -29.66
CA GLN A 14 -31.42 26.00 -28.72
C GLN A 14 -32.06 24.68 -29.24
N PHE A 15 -31.95 23.62 -28.43
CA PHE A 15 -32.76 22.41 -28.65
C PHE A 15 -34.09 22.50 -27.92
N THR A 16 -35.17 22.57 -28.70
CA THR A 16 -36.55 22.53 -28.23
C THR A 16 -36.92 21.13 -27.76
N ARG A 17 -37.42 21.05 -26.53
CA ARG A 17 -38.06 19.86 -25.97
C ARG A 17 -39.38 19.59 -26.73
N ARG A 18 -39.53 18.42 -27.31
CA ARG A 18 -40.82 17.78 -27.49
C ARG A 18 -40.80 16.38 -26.89
N GLY A 19 -41.54 16.25 -25.81
CA GLY A 19 -41.67 15.00 -25.08
C GLY A 19 -42.83 14.15 -25.63
N GLY A 20 -42.64 12.85 -25.53
CA GLY A 20 -43.68 11.85 -25.51
C GLY A 20 -43.24 10.76 -24.53
N PRO A 21 -44.13 10.19 -23.70
CA PRO A 21 -43.73 9.17 -22.75
C PRO A 21 -43.52 7.84 -23.49
N LEU A 22 -42.31 7.27 -23.32
CA LEU A 22 -41.99 5.91 -23.74
C LEU A 22 -42.63 4.89 -22.77
N PRO A 23 -43.10 3.74 -23.26
CA PRO A 23 -43.80 2.73 -22.46
C PRO A 23 -42.85 2.05 -21.49
N ARG A 24 -43.26 1.97 -20.22
CA ARG A 24 -42.61 1.20 -19.18
C ARG A 24 -42.77 -0.29 -19.41
N THR A 25 -41.71 -0.98 -19.77
CA THR A 25 -41.66 -2.44 -19.67
C THR A 25 -41.25 -2.83 -18.26
N PRO A 26 -41.96 -3.75 -17.60
CA PRO A 26 -41.58 -4.24 -16.27
C PRO A 26 -40.63 -5.41 -16.44
N PHE A 27 -39.31 -5.14 -16.41
CA PHE A 27 -38.32 -6.16 -16.08
C PHE A 27 -37.55 -5.71 -14.84
N SER A 28 -38.06 -6.14 -13.70
CA SER A 28 -37.33 -6.14 -12.44
C SER A 28 -36.60 -7.48 -12.35
N PRO A 29 -35.27 -7.53 -12.44
CA PRO A 29 -34.55 -8.74 -12.03
C PRO A 29 -34.67 -8.85 -10.53
N ALA A 30 -35.35 -9.88 -10.05
CA ALA A 30 -35.40 -10.26 -8.67
C ALA A 30 -33.94 -10.30 -8.11
N ARG A 31 -33.62 -9.43 -7.16
CA ARG A 31 -32.40 -9.53 -6.37
C ARG A 31 -32.43 -10.86 -5.64
N GLN A 32 -31.69 -11.84 -6.15
CA GLN A 32 -31.34 -13.01 -5.34
C GLN A 32 -30.54 -12.51 -4.13
N PRO A 33 -30.96 -12.82 -2.91
CA PRO A 33 -30.16 -12.50 -1.74
C PRO A 33 -28.84 -13.27 -1.85
N ILE A 34 -27.70 -12.55 -1.79
CA ILE A 34 -26.40 -13.16 -1.64
C ILE A 34 -26.49 -14.01 -0.35
N ALA A 35 -26.53 -15.32 -0.53
CA ALA A 35 -26.57 -16.26 0.56
C ALA A 35 -25.39 -15.95 1.49
N ARG A 36 -25.67 -15.72 2.78
CA ARG A 36 -24.63 -15.68 3.79
C ARG A 36 -23.87 -17.00 3.70
N PRO A 37 -22.57 -17.03 3.49
CA PRO A 37 -21.83 -18.27 3.61
C PRO A 37 -22.02 -18.74 5.04
N SER A 38 -22.64 -19.89 5.19
CA SER A 38 -22.68 -20.60 6.47
C SER A 38 -21.26 -20.70 7.00
N PRO A 39 -21.01 -20.58 8.30
CA PRO A 39 -19.75 -20.94 8.91
C PRO A 39 -19.62 -22.47 8.89
N ASN A 40 -19.67 -23.07 7.71
CA ASN A 40 -19.47 -24.50 7.54
C ASN A 40 -17.98 -24.75 7.69
N LEU A 41 -17.68 -25.42 8.82
CA LEU A 41 -16.56 -26.32 9.01
C LEU A 41 -15.80 -26.54 7.71
N LEU A 42 -14.65 -25.86 7.59
CA LEU A 42 -13.62 -26.25 6.67
C LEU A 42 -13.38 -27.75 6.93
N THR A 43 -13.81 -28.61 6.02
CA THR A 43 -13.34 -29.99 6.01
C THR A 43 -11.84 -29.87 5.90
N VAL A 44 -11.16 -30.02 7.05
CA VAL A 44 -9.71 -29.99 7.13
C VAL A 44 -9.24 -31.22 6.36
N ARG A 45 -8.92 -31.03 5.08
CA ARG A 45 -8.20 -32.08 4.35
C ARG A 45 -6.90 -32.33 5.12
N PRO A 46 -6.55 -33.57 5.41
CA PRO A 46 -5.26 -33.85 6.05
C PRO A 46 -4.14 -33.25 5.22
N LEU A 47 -3.10 -32.76 5.89
CA LEU A 47 -1.89 -32.30 5.22
C LEU A 47 -1.24 -33.50 4.51
N ASN A 48 -0.84 -33.28 3.26
CA ASN A 48 0.05 -34.20 2.59
C ASN A 48 1.48 -33.97 3.08
N ASP A 49 2.31 -34.99 3.06
CA ASP A 49 3.73 -34.85 3.42
C ASP A 49 4.52 -34.06 2.38
N SER A 50 4.00 -33.92 1.16
CA SER A 50 4.66 -33.21 0.07
C SER A 50 3.69 -32.49 -0.86
N TYR A 51 4.16 -31.35 -1.38
CA TYR A 51 3.47 -30.50 -2.35
C TYR A 51 4.43 -30.11 -3.49
N ASP A 52 3.87 -29.75 -4.63
CA ASP A 52 4.66 -29.18 -5.71
C ASP A 52 5.04 -27.72 -5.40
N ILE A 53 4.09 -26.94 -4.88
CA ILE A 53 4.31 -25.53 -4.53
C ILE A 53 3.79 -25.28 -3.11
N ALA A 54 4.63 -24.72 -2.25
CA ALA A 54 4.23 -24.19 -0.95
C ALA A 54 4.34 -22.67 -0.94
N ILE A 55 3.27 -21.99 -0.51
CA ILE A 55 3.18 -20.54 -0.42
C ILE A 55 3.08 -20.17 1.05
N ILE A 56 3.93 -19.25 1.51
CA ILE A 56 4.03 -18.86 2.91
C ILE A 56 3.47 -17.45 3.10
N GLY A 57 2.36 -17.36 3.83
CA GLY A 57 1.64 -16.13 4.09
C GLY A 57 0.41 -15.95 3.19
N ALA A 58 -0.78 -15.92 3.80
CA ALA A 58 -2.07 -15.71 3.11
C ALA A 58 -2.51 -14.21 3.16
N GLY A 59 -1.55 -13.30 3.02
CA GLY A 59 -1.78 -11.89 2.76
C GLY A 59 -2.08 -11.63 1.27
N ALA A 60 -2.09 -10.36 0.87
CA ALA A 60 -2.39 -9.93 -0.49
C ALA A 60 -1.50 -10.62 -1.54
N ALA A 61 -0.18 -10.58 -1.34
CA ALA A 61 0.78 -11.17 -2.27
C ALA A 61 0.66 -12.71 -2.35
N GLY A 62 0.52 -13.38 -1.20
CA GLY A 62 0.41 -14.84 -1.15
C GLY A 62 -0.90 -15.35 -1.74
N LEU A 63 -2.03 -14.69 -1.49
CA LEU A 63 -3.32 -15.05 -2.12
C LEU A 63 -3.26 -14.85 -3.64
N MET A 64 -2.68 -13.75 -4.12
CA MET A 64 -2.51 -13.53 -5.56
C MET A 64 -1.58 -14.59 -6.17
N ALA A 65 -0.46 -14.92 -5.50
CA ALA A 65 0.45 -15.96 -5.95
C ALA A 65 -0.23 -17.34 -6.02
N ALA A 66 -1.04 -17.68 -5.03
CA ALA A 66 -1.80 -18.92 -4.98
C ALA A 66 -2.79 -19.03 -6.14
N ILE A 67 -3.57 -17.97 -6.39
CA ILE A 67 -4.52 -17.90 -7.50
C ILE A 67 -3.80 -18.01 -8.85
N ALA A 68 -2.71 -17.26 -9.03
CA ALA A 68 -1.93 -17.27 -10.26
C ALA A 68 -1.32 -18.65 -10.51
N ALA A 69 -0.70 -19.26 -9.50
CA ALA A 69 -0.12 -20.61 -9.62
C ALA A 69 -1.17 -21.67 -9.98
N GLY A 70 -2.30 -21.69 -9.27
CA GLY A 70 -3.35 -22.65 -9.52
C GLY A 70 -4.02 -22.50 -10.90
N ARG A 71 -4.25 -21.26 -11.35
CA ARG A 71 -4.77 -20.98 -12.69
C ARG A 71 -3.79 -21.39 -13.79
N THR A 72 -2.50 -21.07 -13.62
CA THR A 72 -1.45 -21.42 -14.57
C THR A 72 -1.27 -22.94 -14.68
N ALA A 73 -1.22 -23.65 -13.56
CA ALA A 73 -1.11 -25.12 -13.53
C ALA A 73 -2.28 -25.80 -14.26
N ARG A 74 -3.49 -25.28 -14.11
CA ARG A 74 -4.68 -25.80 -14.81
C ARG A 74 -4.67 -25.50 -16.31
N ALA A 75 -4.20 -24.33 -16.72
CA ALA A 75 -4.13 -23.94 -18.13
C ALA A 75 -3.12 -24.79 -18.92
N ALA A 76 -2.10 -25.33 -18.25
CA ALA A 76 -1.08 -26.19 -18.84
C ALA A 76 -1.62 -27.59 -19.30
N GLY A 77 -2.88 -27.90 -19.01
CA GLY A 77 -3.62 -29.01 -19.58
C GLY A 77 -3.71 -30.28 -18.72
N ALA A 78 -4.74 -31.08 -18.99
CA ALA A 78 -5.12 -32.29 -18.28
C ALA A 78 -4.14 -33.48 -18.42
N ALA A 79 -3.00 -33.28 -19.06
CA ALA A 79 -1.96 -34.32 -19.22
C ALA A 79 -0.97 -34.42 -18.05
N SER A 80 -1.02 -33.45 -17.10
CA SER A 80 -0.20 -33.46 -15.90
C SER A 80 -1.03 -33.88 -14.69
N ALA A 81 -0.54 -34.82 -13.89
CA ALA A 81 -1.05 -35.06 -12.53
C ALA A 81 -1.25 -33.69 -11.87
N SER A 82 -2.45 -33.42 -11.27
CA SER A 82 -2.83 -32.10 -10.78
C SER A 82 -1.74 -31.55 -9.86
N THR A 83 -1.14 -30.42 -10.25
CA THR A 83 -0.11 -29.75 -9.43
C THR A 83 -0.69 -29.47 -8.04
N SER A 84 -0.05 -30.00 -7.03
CA SER A 84 -0.45 -29.84 -5.63
C SER A 84 0.10 -28.54 -5.05
N ILE A 85 -0.80 -27.64 -4.64
CA ILE A 85 -0.44 -26.30 -4.14
C ILE A 85 -0.99 -26.13 -2.73
N ILE A 86 -0.15 -25.73 -1.76
CA ILE A 86 -0.55 -25.37 -0.42
C ILE A 86 -0.26 -23.90 -0.12
N LEU A 87 -1.18 -23.24 0.55
CA LEU A 87 -1.01 -21.89 1.11
C LEU A 87 -1.09 -21.97 2.63
N LEU A 88 0.02 -21.64 3.30
CA LEU A 88 0.21 -21.72 4.75
C LEU A 88 0.16 -20.34 5.38
N ASP A 89 -0.57 -20.20 6.49
CA ASP A 89 -0.55 -18.97 7.29
C ASP A 89 -0.59 -19.27 8.79
N GLY A 90 0.21 -18.54 9.57
CA GLY A 90 0.25 -18.68 11.02
C GLY A 90 -0.95 -18.07 11.75
N ALA A 91 -1.69 -17.17 11.13
CA ALA A 91 -2.81 -16.49 11.73
C ALA A 91 -4.09 -17.33 11.72
N THR A 92 -4.90 -17.21 12.76
CA THR A 92 -6.24 -17.79 12.80
C THR A 92 -7.21 -17.09 11.85
N THR A 93 -7.01 -15.79 11.63
CA THR A 93 -7.79 -14.98 10.67
C THR A 93 -6.90 -14.57 9.50
N LEU A 94 -7.22 -15.09 8.32
CA LEU A 94 -6.48 -14.78 7.08
C LEU A 94 -6.71 -13.34 6.63
N GLY A 95 -5.71 -12.76 5.95
CA GLY A 95 -5.85 -11.45 5.31
C GLY A 95 -6.04 -10.28 6.26
N ALA A 96 -5.54 -10.33 7.50
CA ALA A 96 -5.76 -9.30 8.51
C ALA A 96 -5.39 -7.89 8.04
N LYS A 97 -4.29 -7.69 7.30
CA LYS A 97 -3.93 -6.40 6.69
C LYS A 97 -4.95 -5.94 5.65
N ILE A 98 -5.52 -6.85 4.86
CA ILE A 98 -6.58 -6.52 3.89
C ILE A 98 -7.79 -5.95 4.63
N LEU A 99 -8.16 -6.59 5.75
CA LEU A 99 -9.35 -6.21 6.53
C LEU A 99 -9.25 -4.83 7.18
N VAL A 100 -8.06 -4.38 7.59
CA VAL A 100 -7.86 -3.08 8.26
C VAL A 100 -7.49 -1.96 7.29
N ALA A 101 -6.99 -2.29 6.11
CA ALA A 101 -6.53 -1.31 5.13
C ALA A 101 -7.65 -0.35 4.68
N GLY A 102 -7.28 0.92 4.46
CA GLY A 102 -8.22 1.94 4.02
C GLY A 102 -9.40 2.16 4.97
N GLY A 103 -9.18 1.99 6.28
CA GLY A 103 -10.23 2.13 7.30
C GLY A 103 -11.27 1.00 7.26
N GLY A 104 -10.87 -0.23 6.93
CA GLY A 104 -11.76 -1.39 6.83
C GLY A 104 -12.50 -1.52 5.50
N ARG A 105 -12.17 -0.68 4.51
CA ARG A 105 -12.77 -0.70 3.16
C ARG A 105 -11.92 -1.44 2.13
N CYS A 106 -10.63 -1.61 2.37
CA CYS A 106 -9.59 -2.10 1.46
C CYS A 106 -9.39 -1.19 0.24
N ASN A 107 -8.36 -0.37 0.26
CA ASN A 107 -7.91 0.38 -0.90
C ASN A 107 -7.14 -0.56 -1.84
N VAL A 108 -7.83 -1.15 -2.82
CA VAL A 108 -7.33 -2.24 -3.67
C VAL A 108 -6.12 -1.82 -4.51
N THR A 109 -6.15 -0.61 -5.05
CA THR A 109 -5.06 -0.02 -5.84
C THR A 109 -5.31 1.48 -6.02
N HIS A 110 -4.45 2.17 -6.78
CA HIS A 110 -4.63 3.53 -7.24
C HIS A 110 -4.85 3.53 -8.75
N TYR A 111 -5.63 4.49 -9.29
CA TYR A 111 -5.91 4.54 -10.72
C TYR A 111 -4.67 4.82 -11.59
N ALA A 112 -3.68 5.49 -11.03
CA ALA A 112 -2.40 5.75 -11.67
C ALA A 112 -1.27 5.29 -10.73
N VAL A 113 -0.51 4.31 -11.18
CA VAL A 113 0.62 3.74 -10.43
C VAL A 113 1.84 3.71 -11.33
N ASP A 114 2.90 4.35 -10.88
CA ASP A 114 4.22 4.28 -11.49
C ASP A 114 5.32 4.14 -10.43
N GLU A 115 6.54 3.93 -10.87
CA GLU A 115 7.70 3.72 -10.01
C GLU A 115 8.08 4.91 -9.14
N THR A 116 7.59 6.12 -9.43
CA THR A 116 7.92 7.33 -8.67
C THR A 116 7.18 7.39 -7.32
N ALA A 117 6.11 6.61 -7.21
CA ALA A 117 5.34 6.48 -5.98
C ALA A 117 5.97 5.50 -4.97
N TYR A 118 7.10 4.89 -5.30
CA TYR A 118 7.77 3.89 -4.46
C TYR A 118 9.19 4.32 -4.09
N ALA A 119 9.66 3.72 -3.00
CA ALA A 119 11.02 3.83 -2.52
C ALA A 119 11.61 2.43 -2.22
N GLY A 120 12.87 2.35 -1.83
CA GLY A 120 13.61 1.11 -1.59
C GLY A 120 14.54 0.80 -2.75
N SER A 121 14.39 -0.35 -3.37
CA SER A 121 15.17 -0.82 -4.52
C SER A 121 15.11 0.14 -5.72
N SER A 122 15.91 -0.12 -6.75
CA SER A 122 16.02 0.81 -7.90
C SER A 122 14.67 1.01 -8.62
N ARG A 123 14.38 2.25 -9.00
CA ARG A 123 13.15 2.62 -9.73
C ARG A 123 12.94 1.80 -10.99
N ASN A 124 14.02 1.49 -11.72
CA ASN A 124 13.95 0.67 -12.94
C ASN A 124 13.53 -0.77 -12.64
N ALA A 125 13.97 -1.34 -11.53
CA ALA A 125 13.55 -2.67 -11.10
C ALA A 125 12.07 -2.68 -10.71
N ILE A 126 11.63 -1.71 -9.92
CA ILE A 126 10.22 -1.54 -9.52
C ILE A 126 9.33 -1.36 -10.76
N LYS A 127 9.72 -0.46 -11.68
CA LYS A 127 9.03 -0.22 -12.95
C LYS A 127 8.83 -1.50 -13.76
N LYS A 128 9.86 -2.34 -13.86
CA LYS A 128 9.81 -3.59 -14.62
C LYS A 128 8.74 -4.55 -14.06
N VAL A 129 8.67 -4.69 -12.74
CA VAL A 129 7.67 -5.53 -12.08
C VAL A 129 6.26 -4.97 -12.26
N LEU A 130 6.06 -3.66 -12.02
CA LEU A 130 4.75 -3.01 -12.15
C LEU A 130 4.19 -3.07 -13.59
N ARG A 131 5.05 -2.99 -14.60
CA ARG A 131 4.66 -3.13 -16.02
C ARG A 131 4.23 -4.55 -16.39
N SER A 132 4.69 -5.56 -15.67
CA SER A 132 4.33 -6.95 -15.93
C SER A 132 2.93 -7.32 -15.40
N TYR A 133 2.38 -6.50 -14.49
CA TYR A 133 1.00 -6.63 -14.00
C TYR A 133 0.45 -5.25 -13.65
N THR A 134 -0.33 -4.67 -14.55
CA THR A 134 -0.75 -3.28 -14.52
C THR A 134 -1.98 -3.04 -13.62
N VAL A 135 -2.33 -1.76 -13.43
CA VAL A 135 -3.56 -1.38 -12.70
C VAL A 135 -4.80 -1.88 -13.43
N GLU A 136 -4.83 -1.79 -14.76
CA GLU A 136 -5.94 -2.27 -15.57
C GLU A 136 -6.14 -3.78 -15.41
N GLN A 137 -5.04 -4.54 -15.35
CA GLN A 137 -5.10 -5.99 -15.08
C GLN A 137 -5.59 -6.28 -13.66
N THR A 138 -5.19 -5.45 -12.68
CA THR A 138 -5.71 -5.54 -11.31
C THR A 138 -7.22 -5.29 -11.27
N VAL A 139 -7.70 -4.23 -11.94
CA VAL A 139 -9.14 -3.92 -12.01
C VAL A 139 -9.89 -5.08 -12.67
N ALA A 140 -9.46 -5.52 -13.85
CA ALA A 140 -10.09 -6.64 -14.56
C ALA A 140 -10.09 -7.95 -13.74
N PHE A 141 -9.00 -8.20 -12.98
CA PHE A 141 -8.93 -9.36 -12.09
C PHE A 141 -10.00 -9.31 -11.00
N PHE A 142 -10.16 -8.19 -10.30
CA PHE A 142 -11.17 -8.06 -9.25
C PHE A 142 -12.60 -8.05 -9.81
N GLU A 143 -12.83 -7.43 -10.96
CA GLU A 143 -14.12 -7.48 -11.68
C GLU A 143 -14.49 -8.93 -12.05
N ALA A 144 -13.53 -9.70 -12.54
CA ALA A 144 -13.74 -11.13 -12.84
C ALA A 144 -14.04 -11.98 -11.60
N LEU A 145 -13.66 -11.50 -10.41
CA LEU A 145 -14.05 -12.11 -9.12
C LEU A 145 -15.39 -11.57 -8.58
N GLY A 146 -16.10 -10.72 -9.32
CA GLY A 146 -17.34 -10.10 -8.89
C GLY A 146 -17.17 -8.90 -7.96
N VAL A 147 -15.95 -8.38 -7.81
CA VAL A 147 -15.64 -7.20 -6.98
C VAL A 147 -15.60 -5.95 -7.87
N GLN A 148 -16.69 -5.22 -7.91
CA GLN A 148 -16.78 -3.93 -8.59
C GLN A 148 -16.00 -2.86 -7.82
N LEU A 149 -15.16 -2.09 -8.52
CA LEU A 149 -14.36 -1.04 -7.93
C LEU A 149 -14.91 0.35 -8.28
N LYS A 150 -14.83 1.28 -7.33
CA LYS A 150 -15.12 2.71 -7.52
C LYS A 150 -13.86 3.54 -7.30
N ARG A 151 -13.69 4.59 -8.09
CA ARG A 151 -12.62 5.57 -7.93
C ARG A 151 -13.09 6.73 -7.04
N GLU A 152 -12.32 7.07 -6.02
CA GLU A 152 -12.48 8.30 -5.26
C GLU A 152 -11.71 9.47 -5.90
N GLU A 153 -12.03 10.71 -5.52
CA GLU A 153 -11.40 11.93 -6.05
C GLU A 153 -9.87 11.91 -5.89
N THR A 154 -9.37 11.30 -4.81
CA THR A 154 -7.94 11.12 -4.55
C THR A 154 -7.28 10.07 -5.44
N GLY A 155 -8.00 9.43 -6.35
CA GLY A 155 -7.49 8.39 -7.25
C GLY A 155 -7.46 6.98 -6.68
N LYS A 156 -7.80 6.80 -5.41
CA LYS A 156 -7.86 5.50 -4.74
C LYS A 156 -9.03 4.66 -5.28
N LEU A 157 -8.81 3.36 -5.43
CA LEU A 157 -9.83 2.41 -5.88
C LEU A 157 -10.29 1.53 -4.72
N PHE A 158 -11.58 1.62 -4.40
CA PHE A 158 -12.23 0.84 -3.34
C PHE A 158 -13.32 -0.07 -3.91
N PRO A 159 -13.65 -1.19 -3.25
CA PRO A 159 -14.84 -1.95 -3.63
C PRO A 159 -16.10 -1.07 -3.45
N THR A 160 -17.05 -1.16 -4.37
CA THR A 160 -18.31 -0.40 -4.29
C THR A 160 -19.12 -0.69 -3.03
N THR A 161 -18.86 -1.82 -2.40
CA THR A 161 -19.47 -2.23 -1.11
C THR A 161 -18.91 -1.48 0.10
N ASP A 162 -17.78 -0.79 -0.03
CA ASP A 162 -17.01 -0.18 1.07
C ASP A 162 -16.66 -1.16 2.21
N LYS A 163 -16.51 -2.46 1.88
CA LYS A 163 -16.20 -3.51 2.86
C LYS A 163 -15.00 -4.32 2.41
N ALA A 164 -13.92 -4.28 3.18
CA ALA A 164 -12.70 -5.05 2.93
C ALA A 164 -12.97 -6.57 2.85
N ARG A 165 -13.96 -7.07 3.58
CA ARG A 165 -14.39 -8.47 3.51
C ARG A 165 -14.81 -8.91 2.11
N THR A 166 -15.40 -8.02 1.29
CA THR A 166 -15.76 -8.32 -0.09
C THR A 166 -14.51 -8.72 -0.91
N VAL A 167 -13.42 -7.96 -0.75
CA VAL A 167 -12.14 -8.24 -1.40
C VAL A 167 -11.52 -9.54 -0.88
N LEU A 168 -11.45 -9.70 0.45
CA LEU A 168 -10.83 -10.89 1.05
C LEU A 168 -11.55 -12.18 0.68
N TYR A 169 -12.87 -12.23 0.78
CA TYR A 169 -13.64 -13.43 0.47
C TYR A 169 -13.55 -13.79 -1.01
N ALA A 170 -13.59 -12.82 -1.91
CA ALA A 170 -13.39 -13.07 -3.34
C ALA A 170 -12.00 -13.69 -3.63
N LEU A 171 -10.94 -13.24 -2.95
CA LEU A 171 -9.60 -13.83 -3.07
C LEU A 171 -9.54 -15.25 -2.50
N LEU A 172 -10.13 -15.51 -1.34
CA LEU A 172 -10.15 -16.83 -0.72
C LEU A 172 -10.93 -17.84 -1.58
N ASP A 173 -12.09 -17.44 -2.10
CA ASP A 173 -12.90 -18.28 -2.98
C ASP A 173 -12.19 -18.54 -4.31
N ALA A 174 -11.50 -17.54 -4.87
CA ALA A 174 -10.69 -17.71 -6.08
C ALA A 174 -9.50 -18.67 -5.86
N ALA A 175 -8.83 -18.61 -4.71
CA ALA A 175 -7.75 -19.54 -4.37
C ALA A 175 -8.26 -20.98 -4.25
N LYS A 176 -9.40 -21.19 -3.57
CA LYS A 176 -10.07 -22.50 -3.50
C LYS A 176 -10.47 -22.99 -4.89
N ALA A 177 -11.13 -22.12 -5.67
CA ALA A 177 -11.52 -22.40 -7.04
C ALA A 177 -10.32 -22.71 -7.94
N ALA A 178 -9.13 -22.18 -7.68
CA ALA A 178 -7.88 -22.51 -8.32
C ALA A 178 -7.25 -23.83 -7.84
N GLY A 179 -7.87 -24.56 -6.91
CA GLY A 179 -7.41 -25.86 -6.40
C GLY A 179 -6.34 -25.76 -5.32
N VAL A 180 -6.13 -24.60 -4.76
CA VAL A 180 -5.15 -24.38 -3.69
C VAL A 180 -5.69 -24.91 -2.37
N HIS A 181 -4.87 -25.67 -1.64
CA HIS A 181 -5.14 -26.10 -0.29
C HIS A 181 -4.75 -24.97 0.66
N LEU A 182 -5.72 -24.28 1.27
CA LEU A 182 -5.47 -23.27 2.30
C LEU A 182 -5.44 -23.94 3.67
N PHE A 183 -4.34 -23.73 4.40
CA PHE A 183 -4.16 -24.35 5.71
C PHE A 183 -3.67 -23.33 6.75
N ASN A 184 -4.49 -23.08 7.76
CA ASN A 184 -4.22 -22.18 8.88
C ASN A 184 -5.02 -22.61 10.13
N PRO A 185 -4.52 -22.36 11.36
CA PRO A 185 -3.25 -21.74 11.66
C PRO A 185 -2.07 -22.74 11.54
N TRP A 186 -1.09 -22.41 10.72
CA TRP A 186 0.13 -23.18 10.57
C TRP A 186 1.33 -22.24 10.36
N ARG A 187 1.95 -21.81 11.46
CA ARG A 187 3.09 -20.89 11.41
C ARG A 187 4.34 -21.63 10.97
N VAL A 188 4.96 -21.14 9.91
CA VAL A 188 6.27 -21.62 9.46
C VAL A 188 7.33 -21.10 10.42
N ASP A 189 8.23 -21.99 10.86
CA ASP A 189 9.40 -21.66 11.66
C ASP A 189 10.65 -21.57 10.80
N THR A 190 10.99 -22.68 10.13
CA THR A 190 12.20 -22.76 9.30
C THR A 190 11.87 -23.31 7.91
N ILE A 191 12.71 -22.95 6.96
CA ILE A 191 12.72 -23.53 5.62
C ILE A 191 14.18 -23.86 5.30
N SER A 192 14.43 -25.11 4.93
CA SER A 192 15.71 -25.58 4.42
C SER A 192 15.54 -26.20 3.05
N ARG A 193 16.61 -26.25 2.27
CA ARG A 193 16.65 -26.89 0.95
C ARG A 193 17.76 -27.93 0.93
N ASP A 194 17.41 -29.16 0.57
CA ASP A 194 18.38 -30.28 0.48
C ASP A 194 19.14 -30.28 -0.87
N ASP A 195 20.15 -31.13 -0.96
CA ASP A 195 20.98 -31.29 -2.18
C ASP A 195 20.17 -31.80 -3.40
N SER A 196 19.05 -32.47 -3.17
CA SER A 196 18.11 -32.85 -4.22
C SER A 196 17.24 -31.72 -4.73
N GLY A 197 17.32 -30.56 -4.08
CA GLY A 197 16.57 -29.37 -4.42
C GLY A 197 15.17 -29.26 -3.80
N ILE A 198 14.83 -30.17 -2.89
CA ILE A 198 13.54 -30.18 -2.20
C ILE A 198 13.59 -29.33 -0.95
N PHE A 199 12.58 -28.52 -0.75
CA PHE A 199 12.40 -27.72 0.46
C PHE A 199 11.74 -28.55 1.56
N THR A 200 12.25 -28.45 2.79
CA THR A 200 11.59 -28.88 4.02
C THR A 200 11.13 -27.65 4.78
N ILE A 201 9.83 -27.58 5.05
CA ILE A 201 9.16 -26.46 5.72
C ILE A 201 8.71 -26.97 7.07
N THR A 202 9.23 -26.37 8.16
CA THR A 202 8.96 -26.83 9.53
C THR A 202 7.98 -25.88 10.21
N ARG A 203 7.04 -26.44 10.96
CA ARG A 203 6.09 -25.69 11.77
C ARG A 203 6.73 -25.23 13.07
N ALA A 204 6.42 -23.99 13.49
CA ALA A 204 6.75 -23.53 14.83
C ALA A 204 6.03 -24.39 15.91
N THR A 205 6.80 -24.93 16.84
CA THR A 205 6.26 -25.59 18.03
C THR A 205 5.64 -24.51 18.92
N ALA A 206 4.32 -24.57 19.11
CA ALA A 206 3.64 -23.60 19.98
C ALA A 206 4.11 -23.82 21.42
N LEU A 207 4.71 -22.78 22.01
CA LEU A 207 4.96 -22.71 23.47
C LEU A 207 3.63 -22.64 24.26
N ASP A 208 2.51 -22.34 23.58
CA ASP A 208 1.14 -22.25 24.13
C ASP A 208 0.16 -23.03 23.25
N ALA A 209 0.32 -24.32 23.13
CA ALA A 209 -0.67 -25.17 22.47
C ALA A 209 -1.94 -25.22 23.36
N SER A 210 -2.97 -24.47 23.00
CA SER A 210 -4.32 -24.71 23.52
C SER A 210 -4.71 -26.16 23.21
N PRO A 211 -5.26 -26.95 24.16
CA PRO A 211 -5.60 -28.36 23.99
C PRO A 211 -6.64 -28.65 22.90
N ALA A 212 -7.19 -27.65 22.24
CA ALA A 212 -8.21 -27.78 21.21
C ALA A 212 -7.66 -28.12 19.80
N ALA A 213 -6.35 -28.15 19.59
CA ALA A 213 -5.76 -28.68 18.36
C ALA A 213 -5.72 -30.21 18.44
N GLY A 214 -6.64 -30.89 17.74
CA GLY A 214 -6.70 -32.34 17.67
C GLY A 214 -5.36 -32.97 17.23
N PRO A 215 -5.13 -34.24 17.53
CA PRO A 215 -3.90 -34.95 17.22
C PRO A 215 -3.74 -35.05 15.69
N THR A 216 -2.54 -34.77 15.19
CA THR A 216 -2.09 -34.93 13.79
C THR A 216 -2.06 -33.66 12.93
N THR A 217 -1.26 -32.70 13.33
CA THR A 217 -0.69 -31.81 12.33
C THR A 217 0.77 -32.18 12.14
N ALA A 218 1.15 -32.55 10.91
CA ALA A 218 2.54 -32.80 10.56
C ALA A 218 3.43 -31.64 11.05
N SER A 219 4.56 -31.95 11.69
CA SER A 219 5.51 -30.95 12.19
C SER A 219 6.32 -30.32 11.05
N SER A 220 6.33 -30.95 9.87
CA SER A 220 6.98 -30.47 8.66
C SER A 220 6.29 -30.98 7.41
N LEU A 221 6.52 -30.32 6.28
CA LEU A 221 6.13 -30.76 4.95
C LEU A 221 7.24 -30.47 3.95
N ARG A 222 7.19 -31.13 2.80
CA ARG A 222 8.16 -30.96 1.71
C ARG A 222 7.52 -30.23 0.53
N ALA A 223 8.33 -29.46 -0.22
CA ALA A 223 7.87 -28.81 -1.43
C ALA A 223 8.98 -28.74 -2.50
N ARG A 224 8.59 -28.80 -3.78
CA ARG A 224 9.52 -28.63 -4.92
C ARG A 224 9.83 -27.15 -5.16
N ALA A 225 8.85 -26.27 -4.92
CA ALA A 225 9.02 -24.83 -4.99
C ALA A 225 8.39 -24.14 -3.79
N VAL A 226 8.96 -23.01 -3.39
CA VAL A 226 8.47 -22.18 -2.29
C VAL A 226 8.26 -20.75 -2.76
N ILE A 227 7.12 -20.14 -2.38
CA ILE A 227 6.86 -18.70 -2.55
C ILE A 227 6.78 -18.06 -1.16
N LEU A 228 7.73 -17.17 -0.86
CA LEU A 228 7.73 -16.39 0.39
C LEU A 228 6.94 -15.10 0.21
N ALA A 229 5.82 -14.98 0.90
CA ALA A 229 4.97 -13.79 0.96
C ALA A 229 4.50 -13.48 2.39
N PRO A 230 5.36 -13.56 3.42
CA PRO A 230 4.99 -13.46 4.83
C PRO A 230 4.68 -12.03 5.29
N GLY A 231 4.89 -11.02 4.44
CA GLY A 231 4.84 -9.61 4.80
C GLY A 231 6.16 -9.10 5.39
N GLY A 232 6.14 -7.88 5.94
CA GLY A 232 7.29 -7.25 6.61
C GLY A 232 7.16 -7.28 8.14
N LEU A 233 7.30 -6.09 8.79
CA LEU A 233 7.19 -5.90 10.25
C LEU A 233 5.98 -5.08 10.67
N SER A 234 5.30 -4.41 9.74
CA SER A 234 4.19 -3.52 10.04
C SER A 234 2.95 -4.29 10.43
N LEU A 235 2.23 -3.80 11.45
CA LEU A 235 1.07 -4.46 12.06
C LEU A 235 1.39 -5.90 12.50
N PRO A 236 2.35 -6.10 13.44
CA PRO A 236 2.87 -7.43 13.77
C PRO A 236 1.79 -8.42 14.25
N LYS A 237 0.71 -7.91 14.86
CA LYS A 237 -0.46 -8.74 15.25
C LYS A 237 -1.19 -9.38 14.05
N SER A 238 -0.90 -8.96 12.82
CA SER A 238 -1.45 -9.56 11.60
C SER A 238 -0.64 -10.76 11.10
N GLY A 239 0.43 -11.17 11.79
CA GLY A 239 1.38 -12.19 11.35
C GLY A 239 2.61 -11.62 10.62
N SER A 240 2.64 -10.33 10.35
CA SER A 240 3.74 -9.61 9.68
C SER A 240 4.73 -9.09 10.73
N ASP A 241 5.50 -9.99 11.34
CA ASP A 241 6.33 -9.73 12.52
C ASP A 241 7.85 -9.76 12.26
N GLY A 242 8.24 -9.82 10.98
CA GLY A 242 9.63 -9.83 10.54
C GLY A 242 10.27 -11.21 10.46
N HIS A 243 9.61 -12.28 10.89
CA HIS A 243 10.17 -13.63 10.81
C HIS A 243 10.49 -14.04 9.36
N GLY A 244 9.74 -13.53 8.39
CA GLY A 244 10.02 -13.72 6.96
C GLY A 244 11.42 -13.25 6.55
N HIS A 245 11.94 -12.17 7.13
CA HIS A 245 13.32 -11.72 6.88
C HIS A 245 14.35 -12.72 7.44
N THR A 246 14.07 -13.35 8.57
CA THR A 246 14.92 -14.40 9.15
C THR A 246 14.96 -15.63 8.24
N ILE A 247 13.81 -16.07 7.73
CA ILE A 247 13.71 -17.18 6.76
C ILE A 247 14.47 -16.82 5.46
N ALA A 248 14.28 -15.60 4.94
CA ALA A 248 15.00 -15.18 3.73
C ALA A 248 16.53 -15.23 3.91
N ARG A 249 17.04 -14.76 5.07
CA ARG A 249 18.46 -14.82 5.40
C ARG A 249 18.98 -16.26 5.49
N SER A 250 18.23 -17.18 6.09
CA SER A 250 18.64 -18.60 6.18
C SER A 250 18.71 -19.27 4.81
N LEU A 251 18.02 -18.74 3.80
CA LEU A 251 18.06 -19.19 2.42
C LEU A 251 19.06 -18.41 1.54
N GLY A 252 19.96 -17.63 2.16
CA GLY A 252 21.08 -16.95 1.50
C GLY A 252 20.79 -15.52 1.06
N HIS A 253 19.59 -14.96 1.31
CA HIS A 253 19.27 -13.58 0.96
C HIS A 253 19.81 -12.57 1.96
N SER A 254 20.13 -11.39 1.47
CA SER A 254 20.36 -10.22 2.33
C SER A 254 19.03 -9.52 2.67
N VAL A 255 19.06 -8.72 3.71
CA VAL A 255 18.01 -7.75 4.05
C VAL A 255 18.70 -6.42 4.26
N THR A 256 18.19 -5.37 3.66
CA THR A 256 18.80 -4.03 3.73
C THR A 256 18.96 -3.55 5.17
N ASP A 257 20.00 -2.75 5.44
CA ASP A 257 20.24 -2.20 6.79
C ASP A 257 19.21 -1.15 7.22
N ARG A 258 18.45 -0.64 6.25
CA ARG A 258 17.43 0.40 6.43
C ARG A 258 16.03 -0.17 6.52
N VAL A 259 15.80 -1.04 7.51
CA VAL A 259 14.47 -1.54 7.85
C VAL A 259 13.88 -0.67 8.95
N PHE A 260 12.75 0.00 8.66
CA PHE A 260 12.07 0.90 9.59
C PHE A 260 10.57 1.03 9.26
N PRO A 261 9.74 1.51 10.23
CA PRO A 261 8.32 1.75 9.97
C PRO A 261 8.13 2.87 8.93
N SER A 262 7.31 2.63 7.92
CA SER A 262 6.93 3.58 6.88
C SER A 262 5.41 3.76 6.85
N LEU A 263 4.92 4.88 6.33
CA LEU A 263 3.52 5.29 6.44
C LEU A 263 3.05 5.24 7.91
N VAL A 264 3.81 5.91 8.76
CA VAL A 264 3.65 5.87 10.22
C VAL A 264 3.37 7.28 10.77
N PRO A 265 2.45 7.46 11.74
CA PRO A 265 2.26 8.74 12.40
C PRO A 265 3.54 9.20 13.11
N LEU A 266 3.85 10.50 12.98
CA LEU A 266 5.02 11.13 13.60
C LEU A 266 4.68 11.68 14.97
N THR A 267 5.56 11.45 15.95
CA THR A 267 5.45 12.03 17.29
C THR A 267 6.22 13.33 17.38
N ILE A 268 5.69 14.28 18.16
CA ILE A 268 6.34 15.56 18.46
C ILE A 268 6.40 15.78 19.96
N ASP A 269 7.10 16.81 20.39
CA ASP A 269 7.07 17.28 21.76
C ASP A 269 5.62 17.57 22.18
N ARG A 270 5.18 17.01 23.31
CA ARG A 270 3.79 17.11 23.78
C ARG A 270 3.40 18.53 24.19
N ASP A 271 4.35 19.35 24.58
CA ASP A 271 4.13 20.73 24.97
C ASP A 271 4.08 21.67 23.75
N PHE A 272 4.35 21.15 22.56
CA PHE A 272 4.27 21.96 21.37
C PHE A 272 2.81 22.31 21.05
N PHE A 273 2.55 23.57 20.75
CA PHE A 273 1.21 24.16 20.67
C PHE A 273 0.23 23.39 19.73
N THR A 274 0.74 22.72 18.69
CA THR A 274 -0.12 21.97 17.77
C THR A 274 -0.77 20.75 18.41
N CYS A 275 -0.24 20.22 19.51
CA CYS A 275 -0.87 19.13 20.27
C CYS A 275 -2.18 19.54 20.94
N ALA A 276 -2.30 20.82 21.35
CA ALA A 276 -3.54 21.37 21.88
C ALA A 276 -4.66 21.52 20.82
N LEU A 277 -4.28 21.44 19.54
CA LEU A 277 -5.20 21.54 18.39
C LEU A 277 -5.67 20.17 17.87
N MET A 278 -5.60 19.14 18.70
CA MET A 278 -5.97 17.77 18.33
C MET A 278 -7.38 17.70 17.70
N GLY A 279 -7.50 16.84 16.67
CA GLY A 279 -8.73 16.65 15.91
C GLY A 279 -8.87 17.54 14.68
N LEU A 280 -8.03 18.58 14.53
CA LEU A 280 -8.04 19.39 13.31
C LEU A 280 -7.31 18.66 12.19
N ALA A 281 -8.00 18.57 11.03
CA ALA A 281 -7.42 18.09 9.78
C ALA A 281 -7.37 19.28 8.80
N VAL A 282 -6.18 19.59 8.30
CA VAL A 282 -5.96 20.72 7.38
C VAL A 282 -5.07 20.29 6.21
N PRO A 283 -5.30 20.83 5.01
CA PRO A 283 -4.33 20.72 3.93
C PRO A 283 -3.03 21.40 4.35
N ALA A 284 -1.91 20.70 4.22
CA ALA A 284 -0.60 21.27 4.51
C ALA A 284 0.46 20.70 3.57
N THR A 285 1.49 21.48 3.28
CA THR A 285 2.69 20.99 2.63
C THR A 285 3.72 20.63 3.69
N LEU A 286 4.12 19.38 3.71
CA LEU A 286 5.19 18.88 4.55
C LEU A 286 6.46 18.74 3.72
N THR A 287 7.56 19.32 4.18
CA THR A 287 8.84 19.36 3.46
C THR A 287 9.96 18.84 4.34
N VAL A 288 10.69 17.84 3.87
CA VAL A 288 11.95 17.41 4.49
C VAL A 288 13.09 18.22 3.89
N VAL A 289 13.89 18.82 4.77
CA VAL A 289 15.11 19.53 4.41
C VAL A 289 16.32 18.92 5.11
N SER A 290 17.48 18.93 4.47
CA SER A 290 18.76 18.54 5.11
C SER A 290 19.15 19.50 6.24
N GLY A 291 20.16 19.15 7.02
CA GLY A 291 20.76 20.04 8.04
C GLY A 291 21.29 21.34 7.45
N THR A 292 21.73 21.33 6.18
CA THR A 292 22.15 22.53 5.44
C THR A 292 21.00 23.36 4.85
N GLY A 293 19.75 22.90 5.01
CA GLY A 293 18.54 23.54 4.47
C GLY A 293 18.20 23.16 3.02
N LYS A 294 18.92 22.21 2.41
CA LYS A 294 18.59 21.71 1.08
C LYS A 294 17.25 20.97 1.08
N HIS A 295 16.36 21.33 0.16
CA HIS A 295 15.09 20.62 -0.07
C HIS A 295 15.37 19.18 -0.52
N LEU A 296 14.73 18.21 0.14
CA LEU A 296 14.82 16.78 -0.21
C LEU A 296 13.54 16.27 -0.86
N VAL A 297 12.39 16.49 -0.23
CA VAL A 297 11.08 16.05 -0.73
C VAL A 297 9.96 16.86 -0.08
N SER A 298 8.86 17.03 -0.79
CA SER A 298 7.63 17.66 -0.27
C SER A 298 6.39 16.89 -0.70
N PHE A 299 5.40 16.84 0.20
CA PHE A 299 4.05 16.36 -0.10
C PHE A 299 3.00 17.34 0.44
N THR A 300 2.03 17.66 -0.41
CA THR A 300 0.85 18.44 0.00
C THR A 300 -0.34 17.49 0.12
N ASN A 301 -0.84 17.35 1.34
CA ASN A 301 -2.00 16.48 1.62
C ASN A 301 -2.64 16.88 2.96
N SER A 302 -3.79 16.26 3.27
CA SER A 302 -4.44 16.42 4.58
C SER A 302 -3.52 15.96 5.70
N THR A 303 -3.33 16.84 6.70
CA THR A 303 -2.55 16.60 7.91
C THR A 303 -3.48 16.69 9.11
N LEU A 304 -3.57 15.62 9.89
CA LEU A 304 -4.33 15.56 11.13
C LEU A 304 -3.41 15.88 12.31
N LEU A 305 -3.74 16.95 13.04
CA LEU A 305 -3.09 17.28 14.31
C LEU A 305 -3.65 16.38 15.41
N THR A 306 -2.79 15.78 16.20
CA THR A 306 -3.14 14.84 17.26
C THR A 306 -2.46 15.23 18.57
N HIS A 307 -2.92 14.66 19.69
CA HIS A 307 -2.31 14.89 21.01
C HIS A 307 -0.86 14.35 21.14
N PHE A 308 -0.40 13.56 20.18
CA PHE A 308 0.96 13.01 20.13
C PHE A 308 1.80 13.57 19.00
N GLY A 309 1.22 14.31 18.06
CA GLY A 309 1.92 14.83 16.89
C GLY A 309 1.07 14.82 15.63
N LEU A 310 1.58 14.26 14.54
CA LEU A 310 1.02 14.34 13.20
C LEU A 310 0.57 12.97 12.68
N SER A 311 -0.62 12.94 12.07
CA SER A 311 -1.18 11.77 11.39
C SER A 311 -1.92 12.20 10.11
N GLY A 312 -2.58 11.25 9.44
CA GLY A 312 -3.26 11.50 8.18
C GLY A 312 -2.34 11.36 6.96
N PRO A 313 -2.89 11.48 5.74
CA PRO A 313 -2.18 11.13 4.51
C PRO A 313 -0.84 11.87 4.30
N GLY A 314 -0.76 13.16 4.62
CA GLY A 314 0.47 13.95 4.47
C GLY A 314 1.60 13.44 5.36
N PRO A 315 1.41 13.39 6.70
CA PRO A 315 2.40 12.85 7.61
C PRO A 315 2.77 11.39 7.34
N LEU A 316 1.83 10.55 6.96
CA LEU A 316 2.14 9.16 6.62
C LEU A 316 3.07 9.07 5.40
N ASP A 317 2.78 9.78 4.31
CA ASP A 317 3.64 9.81 3.12
C ASP A 317 5.04 10.37 3.42
N ILE A 318 5.14 11.45 4.18
CA ILE A 318 6.42 12.10 4.45
C ILE A 318 7.28 11.34 5.45
N SER A 319 6.68 10.53 6.34
CA SER A 319 7.37 9.83 7.44
C SER A 319 8.52 8.97 6.95
N ARG A 320 8.33 8.27 5.84
CA ARG A 320 9.37 7.44 5.20
C ARG A 320 10.62 8.24 4.90
N TYR A 321 10.44 9.37 4.25
CA TYR A 321 11.54 10.23 3.80
C TYR A 321 12.21 10.98 4.94
N TYR A 322 11.42 11.41 5.94
CA TYR A 322 11.96 12.05 7.12
C TYR A 322 12.81 11.07 7.93
N THR A 323 12.32 9.86 8.19
CA THR A 323 13.04 8.83 8.94
C THR A 323 14.33 8.43 8.23
N ASP A 324 14.30 8.26 6.92
CA ASP A 324 15.48 7.93 6.12
C ASP A 324 16.52 9.07 6.11
N ALA A 325 16.06 10.31 5.91
CA ALA A 325 16.91 11.50 5.95
C ALA A 325 17.57 11.65 7.33
N LYS A 326 16.81 11.48 8.42
CA LYS A 326 17.28 11.62 9.80
C LYS A 326 18.37 10.62 10.18
N ARG A 327 18.33 9.41 9.60
CA ARG A 327 19.37 8.39 9.77
C ARG A 327 20.69 8.78 9.12
N SER A 328 20.63 9.44 7.98
CA SER A 328 21.81 9.87 7.22
C SER A 328 22.33 11.26 7.66
N ASP A 329 21.41 12.13 8.08
CA ASP A 329 21.67 13.51 8.48
C ASP A 329 20.86 13.82 9.76
N PRO A 330 21.47 13.69 10.96
CA PRO A 330 20.80 13.99 12.23
C PRO A 330 20.26 15.42 12.34
N ALA A 331 20.76 16.37 11.53
CA ALA A 331 20.29 17.74 11.49
C ALA A 331 19.12 17.97 10.49
N ALA A 332 18.68 16.94 9.75
CA ALA A 332 17.52 17.01 8.87
C ALA A 332 16.26 17.44 9.65
N ARG A 333 15.42 18.24 9.03
CA ARG A 333 14.22 18.82 9.65
C ARG A 333 12.99 18.59 8.79
N LEU A 334 11.82 18.52 9.46
CA LEU A 334 10.51 18.55 8.82
C LEU A 334 9.92 19.95 8.97
N LEU A 335 9.59 20.60 7.87
CA LEU A 335 8.91 21.88 7.83
C LEU A 335 7.45 21.68 7.43
N MET A 336 6.54 22.45 8.03
CA MET A 336 5.11 22.42 7.74
C MET A 336 4.64 23.79 7.25
N ASN A 337 3.99 23.81 6.08
CA ASN A 337 3.31 24.96 5.51
C ASN A 337 1.80 24.74 5.60
N PHE A 338 1.12 25.56 6.38
CA PHE A 338 -0.34 25.52 6.59
C PHE A 338 -1.12 26.22 5.48
N LEU A 339 -0.45 26.98 4.60
CA LEU A 339 -1.04 27.66 3.44
C LEU A 339 -0.31 27.21 2.15
N PRO A 340 -0.58 26.03 1.61
CA PRO A 340 0.15 25.46 0.45
C PRO A 340 0.20 26.35 -0.79
N ALA A 341 -0.75 27.30 -0.93
CA ALA A 341 -0.78 28.26 -2.02
C ALA A 341 0.27 29.39 -1.90
N PHE A 342 0.95 29.51 -0.74
CA PHE A 342 1.92 30.57 -0.48
C PHE A 342 3.30 29.99 -0.21
N THR A 343 4.31 30.67 -0.73
CA THR A 343 5.69 30.57 -0.25
C THR A 343 5.91 31.62 0.85
N THR A 344 7.05 31.56 1.53
CA THR A 344 7.46 32.54 2.53
C THR A 344 7.50 33.96 1.91
N GLU A 345 8.05 34.09 0.72
CA GLU A 345 8.20 35.36 0.00
C GLU A 345 6.85 35.92 -0.45
N THR A 346 5.99 35.06 -1.02
CA THR A 346 4.68 35.50 -1.53
C THR A 346 3.74 35.87 -0.40
N LEU A 347 3.78 35.15 0.73
CA LEU A 347 3.01 35.51 1.91
C LEU A 347 3.49 36.81 2.53
N ASP A 348 4.81 37.04 2.69
CA ASP A 348 5.35 38.29 3.25
C ASP A 348 4.92 39.48 2.39
N ALA A 349 5.10 39.39 1.06
CA ALA A 349 4.68 40.46 0.13
C ALA A 349 3.17 40.73 0.18
N HIS A 350 2.34 39.70 0.41
CA HIS A 350 0.91 39.84 0.55
C HIS A 350 0.56 40.55 1.87
N LEU A 351 1.13 40.13 2.98
CA LEU A 351 0.85 40.69 4.31
C LEU A 351 1.30 42.14 4.46
N GLN A 352 2.35 42.56 3.76
CA GLN A 352 2.79 43.97 3.72
C GLN A 352 1.69 44.94 3.20
N LYS A 353 0.80 44.43 2.38
CA LYS A 353 -0.29 45.22 1.76
C LYS A 353 -1.66 44.95 2.38
N TYR A 354 -1.76 43.97 3.28
CA TYR A 354 -3.03 43.55 3.85
C TYR A 354 -3.39 44.40 5.07
N THR A 355 -4.50 45.15 4.98
CA THR A 355 -4.90 46.17 5.97
C THR A 355 -5.98 45.72 6.95
N GLN A 356 -6.40 44.48 6.91
CA GLN A 356 -7.35 43.88 7.86
C GLN A 356 -6.61 43.03 8.91
N PRO A 357 -7.27 42.70 10.04
CA PRO A 357 -6.67 41.79 11.05
C PRO A 357 -6.18 40.45 10.48
N ILE A 358 -5.11 39.91 11.06
CA ILE A 358 -4.47 38.64 10.62
C ILE A 358 -5.44 37.49 10.66
N ASN A 359 -6.21 37.33 11.74
CA ASN A 359 -7.22 36.28 11.84
C ASN A 359 -8.24 36.33 10.69
N ARG A 360 -8.61 37.50 10.22
CA ARG A 360 -9.52 37.67 9.09
C ARG A 360 -8.90 37.15 7.79
N PHE A 361 -7.61 37.41 7.54
CA PHE A 361 -6.89 36.84 6.39
C PHE A 361 -6.86 35.32 6.45
N LEU A 362 -6.48 34.74 7.60
CA LEU A 362 -6.30 33.31 7.74
C LEU A 362 -7.61 32.50 7.70
N ASN A 363 -8.72 33.09 8.21
CA ASN A 363 -10.01 32.41 8.32
C ASN A 363 -10.89 32.58 7.08
N GLN A 364 -10.62 33.58 6.21
CA GLN A 364 -11.41 33.82 5.00
C GLN A 364 -10.95 32.89 3.85
N ARG A 365 -11.88 32.63 2.93
CA ARG A 365 -11.54 31.94 1.67
C ARG A 365 -10.60 32.82 0.82
N PRO A 366 -9.65 32.24 0.10
CA PRO A 366 -9.46 30.79 -0.13
C PRO A 366 -8.73 30.03 0.99
N GLN A 367 -8.09 30.71 1.98
CA GLN A 367 -7.26 30.07 3.02
C GLN A 367 -8.10 29.19 3.97
N ALA A 368 -9.18 29.76 4.52
CA ALA A 368 -10.19 29.11 5.37
C ALA A 368 -9.61 28.20 6.49
N LEU A 369 -8.51 28.62 7.13
CA LEU A 369 -7.98 27.90 8.28
C LEU A 369 -8.99 27.93 9.43
N PRO A 370 -9.13 26.86 10.22
CA PRO A 370 -9.92 26.86 11.45
C PRO A 370 -9.46 27.97 12.40
N ASP A 371 -10.39 28.71 13.03
CA ASP A 371 -10.08 29.86 13.90
C ASP A 371 -9.07 29.51 15.01
N ARG A 372 -9.24 28.33 15.63
CA ARG A 372 -8.29 27.85 16.65
C ARG A 372 -6.86 27.75 16.13
N LEU A 373 -6.69 27.27 14.90
CA LEU A 373 -5.36 27.13 14.28
C LEU A 373 -4.80 28.49 13.89
N ALA A 374 -5.61 29.34 13.24
CA ALA A 374 -5.18 30.67 12.83
C ALA A 374 -4.69 31.51 14.02
N ARG A 375 -5.42 31.46 15.14
CA ARG A 375 -5.07 32.12 16.39
C ARG A 375 -3.77 31.57 16.99
N ALA A 376 -3.67 30.26 17.12
CA ALA A 376 -2.49 29.61 17.67
C ALA A 376 -1.21 29.88 16.85
N LEU A 377 -1.30 29.94 15.52
CA LEU A 377 -0.17 30.30 14.65
C LEU A 377 0.29 31.75 14.89
N ALA A 378 -0.65 32.70 15.01
CA ALA A 378 -0.32 34.09 15.29
C ALA A 378 0.32 34.25 16.69
N GLU A 379 -0.28 33.64 17.72
CA GLU A 379 0.23 33.64 19.09
C GLU A 379 1.63 33.01 19.20
N HIS A 380 1.86 31.86 18.53
CA HIS A 380 3.17 31.22 18.47
C HIS A 380 4.24 32.12 17.83
N ALA A 381 3.85 32.93 16.86
CA ALA A 381 4.72 33.93 16.24
C ALA A 381 4.91 35.20 17.08
N GLY A 382 4.30 35.31 18.27
CA GLY A 382 4.33 36.49 19.14
C GLY A 382 3.45 37.64 18.62
N VAL A 383 2.44 37.35 17.80
CA VAL A 383 1.60 38.35 17.15
C VAL A 383 0.16 38.25 17.64
N ASN A 384 -0.45 39.41 18.00
CA ASN A 384 -1.86 39.42 18.33
C ASN A 384 -2.72 39.18 17.06
N PRO A 385 -3.59 38.14 17.05
CA PRO A 385 -4.43 37.83 15.90
C PRO A 385 -5.33 38.95 15.39
N ALA A 386 -5.69 39.90 16.24
CA ALA A 386 -6.50 41.08 15.89
C ALA A 386 -5.67 42.22 15.26
N GLN A 387 -4.36 42.11 15.24
CA GLN A 387 -3.45 43.12 14.71
C GLN A 387 -3.40 43.08 13.19
N ARG A 388 -3.19 44.27 12.59
CA ARG A 388 -3.02 44.41 11.13
C ARG A 388 -1.58 44.07 10.74
N PRO A 389 -1.35 43.19 9.74
CA PRO A 389 0.01 42.75 9.36
C PRO A 389 0.83 43.86 8.68
N ASP A 390 0.22 44.83 8.00
CA ASP A 390 0.89 46.00 7.41
C ASP A 390 1.54 46.92 8.46
N GLN A 391 1.08 46.85 9.72
CA GLN A 391 1.61 47.63 10.84
C GLN A 391 2.59 46.85 11.71
N LEU A 392 2.85 45.57 11.40
CA LEU A 392 3.79 44.79 12.18
C LEU A 392 5.25 45.21 11.90
N PRO A 393 6.08 45.27 12.94
CA PRO A 393 7.52 45.31 12.77
C PRO A 393 7.99 44.16 11.86
N ARG A 394 8.99 44.45 11.03
CA ARG A 394 9.50 43.48 10.02
C ARG A 394 9.84 42.09 10.62
N GLU A 395 10.39 42.10 11.81
CA GLU A 395 10.77 40.85 12.52
C GLU A 395 9.56 40.01 12.91
N LEU A 396 8.54 40.62 13.54
CA LEU A 396 7.28 39.93 13.90
C LEU A 396 6.54 39.43 12.65
N ARG A 397 6.50 40.24 11.59
CA ARG A 397 5.89 39.80 10.33
C ARG A 397 6.62 38.61 9.73
N ARG A 398 7.96 38.60 9.75
CA ARG A 398 8.75 37.46 9.29
C ARG A 398 8.55 36.23 10.18
N ALA A 399 8.50 36.39 11.49
CA ALA A 399 8.17 35.29 12.41
C ALA A 399 6.82 34.68 12.09
N LEU A 400 5.78 35.53 11.89
CA LEU A 400 4.45 35.07 11.50
C LEU A 400 4.46 34.31 10.17
N VAL A 401 5.11 34.87 9.15
CA VAL A 401 5.22 34.26 7.82
C VAL A 401 5.91 32.89 7.91
N THR A 402 7.03 32.81 8.62
CA THR A 402 7.76 31.53 8.80
C THR A 402 6.92 30.52 9.56
N THR A 403 6.23 30.94 10.62
CA THR A 403 5.32 30.06 11.38
C THR A 403 4.19 29.49 10.50
N ILE A 404 3.69 30.26 9.55
CA ILE A 404 2.61 29.80 8.67
C ILE A 404 3.14 28.93 7.52
N THR A 405 4.29 29.28 6.90
CA THR A 405 4.73 28.68 5.64
C THR A 405 5.91 27.71 5.77
N ALA A 406 6.64 27.72 6.87
CA ALA A 406 7.86 26.93 7.05
C ALA A 406 8.11 26.57 8.52
N LEU A 407 7.07 26.25 9.28
CA LEU A 407 7.17 25.90 10.71
C LEU A 407 8.02 24.65 10.89
N PRO A 408 9.18 24.72 11.59
CA PRO A 408 9.92 23.54 11.94
C PRO A 408 9.14 22.69 12.96
N MET A 409 8.83 21.45 12.59
CA MET A 409 8.12 20.54 13.49
C MET A 409 9.12 19.83 14.40
N PRO A 410 8.94 19.89 15.74
CA PRO A 410 9.84 19.26 16.71
C PRO A 410 9.57 17.74 16.79
N ILE A 411 9.89 17.02 15.71
CA ILE A 411 9.67 15.57 15.62
C ILE A 411 10.60 14.86 16.62
N THR A 412 10.02 14.05 17.49
CA THR A 412 10.71 13.22 18.48
C THR A 412 10.85 11.77 18.06
N GLY A 413 10.07 11.32 17.08
CA GLY A 413 10.08 9.95 16.56
C GLY A 413 8.83 9.61 15.77
N ASP A 414 8.48 8.33 15.78
CA ASP A 414 7.26 7.79 15.18
C ASP A 414 6.56 6.80 16.13
N ARG A 415 5.40 6.29 15.73
CA ARG A 415 4.60 5.37 16.55
C ARG A 415 4.96 3.90 16.38
N GLY A 416 6.04 3.60 15.68
CA GLY A 416 6.56 2.25 15.48
C GLY A 416 5.69 1.35 14.59
N TYR A 417 6.14 0.13 14.42
CA TYR A 417 5.53 -0.85 13.53
C TYR A 417 4.06 -1.18 13.84
N THR A 418 3.62 -1.02 15.07
CA THR A 418 2.21 -1.26 15.45
C THR A 418 1.24 -0.31 14.74
N TYR A 419 1.72 0.88 14.38
CA TYR A 419 0.91 1.92 13.74
C TYR A 419 1.37 2.25 12.31
N ALA A 420 2.42 1.61 11.82
CA ALA A 420 2.88 1.75 10.46
C ALA A 420 2.00 0.91 9.51
N GLU A 421 1.68 1.45 8.34
CA GLU A 421 0.94 0.69 7.32
C GLU A 421 1.85 -0.26 6.55
N VAL A 422 3.15 0.09 6.41
CA VAL A 422 4.12 -0.67 5.62
C VAL A 422 5.51 -0.62 6.26
N THR A 423 6.35 -1.60 5.92
CA THR A 423 7.76 -1.68 6.27
C THR A 423 8.59 -1.12 5.12
N ALA A 424 9.47 -0.15 5.39
CA ALA A 424 10.55 0.24 4.50
C ALA A 424 11.73 -0.72 4.67
N GLY A 425 12.42 -1.02 3.55
CA GLY A 425 13.49 -2.02 3.53
C GLY A 425 12.98 -3.44 3.37
N GLY A 426 13.89 -4.38 3.20
CA GLY A 426 13.60 -5.79 2.97
C GLY A 426 14.66 -6.45 2.10
N VAL A 427 14.30 -7.55 1.43
CA VAL A 427 15.16 -8.25 0.48
C VAL A 427 15.30 -7.40 -0.80
N PRO A 428 16.54 -7.05 -1.23
CA PRO A 428 16.74 -6.20 -2.39
C PRO A 428 16.34 -6.90 -3.70
N LEU A 429 15.72 -6.16 -4.61
CA LEU A 429 15.28 -6.67 -5.91
C LEU A 429 16.44 -7.13 -6.82
N SER A 430 17.67 -6.70 -6.55
CA SER A 430 18.88 -7.16 -7.26
C SER A 430 19.14 -8.65 -7.09
N GLU A 431 18.64 -9.26 -6.02
CA GLU A 431 18.78 -10.70 -5.74
C GLU A 431 17.69 -11.54 -6.43
N LEU A 432 16.81 -10.93 -7.23
CA LEU A 432 15.71 -11.60 -7.91
C LEU A 432 15.77 -11.49 -9.43
N HIS A 433 15.22 -12.47 -10.11
CA HIS A 433 14.83 -12.40 -11.51
C HIS A 433 13.50 -11.67 -11.62
N LEU A 434 13.52 -10.38 -11.99
CA LEU A 434 12.35 -9.49 -11.93
C LEU A 434 11.14 -9.92 -12.77
N ALA A 435 11.35 -10.73 -13.82
CA ALA A 435 10.26 -11.24 -14.65
C ALA A 435 9.50 -12.41 -13.99
N THR A 436 10.10 -13.06 -13.01
CA THR A 436 9.58 -14.26 -12.36
C THR A 436 9.50 -14.15 -10.85
N MET A 437 10.11 -13.13 -10.27
CA MET A 437 10.31 -12.98 -8.83
C MET A 437 11.08 -14.15 -8.18
N GLN A 438 11.75 -14.98 -8.98
CA GLN A 438 12.58 -16.07 -8.52
C GLN A 438 13.90 -15.55 -7.95
N SER A 439 14.34 -16.17 -6.86
CA SER A 439 15.65 -15.94 -6.25
C SER A 439 16.78 -16.27 -7.25
N ARG A 440 17.81 -15.44 -7.26
CA ARG A 440 19.09 -15.70 -7.95
C ARG A 440 20.03 -16.57 -7.11
N LEU A 441 19.76 -16.68 -5.80
CA LEU A 441 20.63 -17.30 -4.81
C LEU A 441 20.13 -18.72 -4.44
N CYS A 442 18.82 -18.93 -4.43
CA CYS A 442 18.19 -20.20 -4.08
C CYS A 442 17.22 -20.60 -5.19
N PRO A 443 17.58 -21.59 -6.05
CA PRO A 443 16.70 -22.04 -7.13
C PRO A 443 15.36 -22.57 -6.60
N MET A 444 14.28 -22.35 -7.33
CA MET A 444 12.90 -22.72 -6.98
C MET A 444 12.32 -22.00 -5.77
N LEU A 445 13.01 -20.97 -5.26
CA LEU A 445 12.50 -20.03 -4.27
C LEU A 445 12.02 -18.76 -5.00
N PHE A 446 10.84 -18.28 -4.65
CA PHE A 446 10.23 -17.04 -5.16
C PHE A 446 9.86 -16.13 -3.99
N LEU A 447 9.97 -14.81 -4.17
CA LEU A 447 9.68 -13.85 -3.12
C LEU A 447 8.69 -12.80 -3.62
N ALA A 448 7.72 -12.40 -2.78
CA ALA A 448 6.69 -11.44 -3.17
C ALA A 448 6.22 -10.55 -2.01
N GLY A 449 5.64 -9.42 -2.36
CA GLY A 449 5.01 -8.50 -1.41
C GLY A 449 5.98 -7.67 -0.59
N GLU A 450 5.59 -7.38 0.65
CA GLU A 450 6.27 -6.46 1.58
C GLU A 450 7.56 -7.05 2.19
N LEU A 451 7.87 -8.33 1.95
CA LEU A 451 9.17 -8.93 2.27
C LEU A 451 10.31 -8.25 1.51
N LEU A 452 10.00 -7.69 0.35
CA LEU A 452 10.95 -7.09 -0.57
C LEU A 452 11.22 -5.62 -0.21
N ASP A 453 12.42 -5.13 -0.54
CA ASP A 453 12.81 -3.73 -0.36
C ASP A 453 12.07 -2.82 -1.34
N VAL A 454 10.75 -2.72 -1.17
CA VAL A 454 9.85 -1.84 -1.93
C VAL A 454 8.71 -1.40 -1.03
N ASP A 455 8.65 -0.11 -0.76
CA ASP A 455 7.54 0.53 -0.04
C ASP A 455 6.93 1.66 -0.88
N GLY A 456 5.62 1.65 -1.02
CA GLY A 456 4.86 2.64 -1.77
C GLY A 456 4.18 3.65 -0.87
N ARG A 457 3.78 4.78 -1.45
CA ARG A 457 2.99 5.83 -0.80
C ARG A 457 1.64 5.33 -0.31
N ILE A 458 0.97 6.15 0.52
CA ILE A 458 -0.40 5.87 0.91
C ILE A 458 -1.34 5.98 -0.30
N GLY A 459 -2.25 5.02 -0.47
CA GLY A 459 -3.24 5.11 -1.54
C GLY A 459 -3.39 3.88 -2.42
N GLY A 460 -3.02 2.68 -1.94
CA GLY A 460 -3.18 1.42 -2.67
C GLY A 460 -1.93 0.95 -3.41
N TYR A 461 -0.85 1.73 -3.37
CA TYR A 461 0.41 1.40 -4.05
C TYR A 461 1.03 0.10 -3.51
N ASN A 462 1.05 -0.11 -2.19
CA ASN A 462 1.57 -1.33 -1.58
C ASN A 462 0.75 -2.57 -1.94
N PHE A 463 -0.56 -2.42 -2.12
CA PHE A 463 -1.39 -3.50 -2.64
C PHE A 463 -1.10 -3.77 -4.12
N GLN A 464 -0.92 -2.73 -4.96
CA GLN A 464 -0.54 -2.95 -6.36
C GLN A 464 0.80 -3.69 -6.48
N TRP A 465 1.78 -3.35 -5.64
CA TRP A 465 3.03 -4.10 -5.55
C TRP A 465 2.82 -5.56 -5.15
N ALA A 466 1.96 -5.80 -4.15
CA ALA A 466 1.63 -7.15 -3.70
C ALA A 466 0.96 -7.97 -4.80
N TRP A 467 0.02 -7.35 -5.54
CA TRP A 467 -0.63 -8.02 -6.69
C TRP A 467 0.36 -8.36 -7.79
N ALA A 468 1.18 -7.40 -8.21
CA ALA A 468 2.14 -7.58 -9.30
C ALA A 468 3.20 -8.64 -8.95
N SER A 469 3.86 -8.51 -7.81
CA SER A 469 4.90 -9.45 -7.40
C SER A 469 4.35 -10.85 -7.09
N GLY A 470 3.17 -10.93 -6.47
CA GLY A 470 2.50 -12.20 -6.20
C GLY A 470 2.07 -12.91 -7.47
N TYR A 471 1.48 -12.18 -8.43
CA TYR A 471 1.09 -12.73 -9.73
C TYR A 471 2.29 -13.36 -10.47
N LEU A 472 3.39 -12.60 -10.58
CA LEU A 472 4.61 -13.08 -11.26
C LEU A 472 5.21 -14.30 -10.56
N ALA A 473 5.32 -14.28 -9.24
CA ALA A 473 5.85 -15.39 -8.46
C ALA A 473 5.01 -16.66 -8.63
N GLY A 474 3.69 -16.54 -8.54
CA GLY A 474 2.78 -17.66 -8.68
C GLY A 474 2.80 -18.29 -10.07
N GLN A 475 2.71 -17.46 -11.10
CA GLN A 475 2.77 -17.91 -12.49
C GLN A 475 4.09 -18.60 -12.79
N ALA A 476 5.21 -18.01 -12.37
CA ALA A 476 6.54 -18.55 -12.63
C ALA A 476 6.81 -19.86 -11.88
N ALA A 477 6.36 -19.96 -10.63
CA ALA A 477 6.48 -21.20 -9.85
C ALA A 477 5.72 -22.36 -10.52
N ALA A 478 4.51 -22.11 -11.03
CA ALA A 478 3.75 -23.13 -11.73
C ALA A 478 4.40 -23.56 -13.05
N HIS A 479 4.94 -22.62 -13.82
CA HIS A 479 5.67 -22.95 -15.05
C HIS A 479 6.96 -23.76 -14.76
N ALA A 480 7.69 -23.42 -13.69
CA ALA A 480 8.93 -24.09 -13.34
C ALA A 480 8.73 -25.57 -12.88
N ILE A 481 7.51 -25.89 -12.40
CA ILE A 481 7.14 -27.24 -11.96
C ILE A 481 6.53 -28.06 -13.09
N ALA A 482 5.96 -27.41 -14.10
CA ALA A 482 5.34 -28.11 -15.23
C ALA A 482 6.34 -29.08 -15.88
N PRO A 483 5.93 -30.33 -16.23
CA PRO A 483 6.78 -31.20 -16.99
C PRO A 483 7.20 -30.55 -18.31
N PRO A 484 8.42 -30.83 -18.81
CA PRO A 484 8.82 -30.30 -20.11
C PRO A 484 7.80 -30.72 -21.17
N ALA A 485 7.45 -29.79 -22.07
CA ALA A 485 6.57 -30.11 -23.18
C ALA A 485 7.09 -31.34 -23.92
N PRO A 486 6.22 -32.30 -24.31
CA PRO A 486 6.65 -33.44 -25.07
C PRO A 486 7.38 -32.96 -26.34
N ALA A 487 8.56 -33.54 -26.61
CA ALA A 487 9.31 -33.22 -27.81
C ALA A 487 8.39 -33.43 -29.02
N LEU A 488 8.30 -32.43 -29.89
CA LEU A 488 7.59 -32.57 -31.16
C LEU A 488 8.15 -33.81 -31.88
N PRO A 489 7.30 -34.71 -32.40
CA PRO A 489 7.77 -35.80 -33.21
C PRO A 489 8.64 -35.26 -34.36
N PRO A 490 9.73 -35.94 -34.71
CA PRO A 490 10.57 -35.53 -35.82
C PRO A 490 9.71 -35.38 -37.08
N ALA A 491 9.93 -34.28 -37.82
CA ALA A 491 9.24 -34.09 -39.11
C ALA A 491 9.40 -35.35 -39.99
N PRO A 492 8.34 -35.82 -40.66
CA PRO A 492 8.48 -36.93 -41.59
C PRO A 492 9.54 -36.61 -42.62
N ALA A 493 10.44 -37.60 -42.87
CA ALA A 493 11.47 -37.48 -43.88
C ALA A 493 10.86 -37.13 -45.24
N PRO A 494 11.45 -36.20 -46.01
CA PRO A 494 10.97 -35.92 -47.34
C PRO A 494 11.00 -37.16 -48.21
N ALA A 495 9.87 -37.41 -48.90
CA ALA A 495 9.68 -38.55 -49.78
C ALA A 495 10.50 -38.42 -51.07
#